data_e765c1a03192063190ec16ef8a19b9ce
#
_entry.id   e765c1a03192063190ec16ef8a19b9ce
#
_cell.length_a   1.000
_cell.length_b   1.000
_cell.length_c   1.000
_cell.angle_alpha   90.00
_cell.angle_beta   90.00
_cell.angle_gamma   90.00
#
_symmetry.space_group_name_H-M   'P 1'
#
loop_
_entity.id
_entity.type
_entity.pdbx_description
1 polymer ?
#
loop_
_entity_poly.entity_id
_entity_poly.type
_entity_poly.pdbx_seq_one_letter_code
_entity_poly.pdbx_strand_id
1 'polypeptide(L)' 'MKILVTGGLGFIGSNFILHVLKNYDDFKIINVDAELLGSNHENLTEVKNMPNYEFVKG' A
#
# COMPACT_ATOMS: atom_id res chain seq x y z
N MET A 1 -7.03 7.94 -10.82
CA MET A 1 -6.08 6.94 -11.36
C MET A 1 -5.93 5.80 -10.38
N LYS A 2 -5.91 4.58 -10.87
CA LYS A 2 -5.65 3.41 -10.02
C LYS A 2 -4.22 2.94 -10.24
N ILE A 3 -3.52 2.61 -9.16
CA ILE A 3 -2.16 2.10 -9.20
C ILE A 3 -2.15 0.73 -8.53
N LEU A 4 -1.66 -0.28 -9.23
CA LEU A 4 -1.47 -1.61 -8.67
C LEU A 4 -0.05 -1.73 -8.18
N VAL A 5 0.12 -2.06 -6.91
CA VAL A 5 1.44 -2.23 -6.30
C VAL A 5 1.57 -3.67 -5.83
N THR A 6 2.66 -4.32 -6.19
CA THR A 6 2.99 -5.64 -5.68
C THR A 6 4.10 -5.54 -4.64
N GLY A 7 4.00 -6.32 -3.58
CA GLY A 7 4.99 -6.27 -2.51
C GLY A 7 4.95 -5.00 -1.69
N GLY A 8 3.78 -4.37 -1.58
CA GLY A 8 3.66 -3.09 -0.90
C GLY A 8 3.79 -3.14 0.61
N LEU A 9 3.85 -4.33 1.21
CA LEU A 9 4.11 -4.46 2.65
C LEU A 9 5.60 -4.41 2.97
N GLY A 10 6.48 -4.50 1.96
CA GLY A 10 7.90 -4.34 2.16
C GLY A 10 8.27 -2.89 2.42
N PHE A 11 9.53 -2.65 2.80
CA PHE A 11 9.97 -1.32 3.20
C PHE A 11 9.84 -0.29 2.07
N ILE A 12 10.36 -0.62 0.90
CA ILE A 12 10.34 0.32 -0.23
C ILE A 12 8.93 0.52 -0.76
N GLY A 13 8.17 -0.57 -0.92
CA GLY A 13 6.80 -0.50 -1.42
C GLY A 13 5.89 0.28 -0.49
N SER A 14 6.02 0.09 0.83
CA SER A 14 5.20 0.80 1.79
C SER A 14 5.50 2.29 1.78
N ASN A 15 6.76 2.69 1.65
CA ASN A 15 7.11 4.11 1.55
C ASN A 15 6.53 4.75 0.30
N PHE A 16 6.54 4.03 -0.82
CA PHE A 16 5.92 4.53 -2.04
C PHE A 16 4.42 4.75 -1.86
N ILE A 17 3.72 3.77 -1.25
CA ILE A 17 2.29 3.87 -1.02
C ILE A 17 1.96 5.05 -0.11
N LEU A 18 2.69 5.20 0.99
CA LEU A 18 2.49 6.31 1.90
C LEU A 18 2.69 7.65 1.21
N HIS A 19 3.74 7.75 0.39
CA HIS A 19 4.01 8.98 -0.34
C HIS A 19 2.86 9.36 -1.27
N VAL A 20 2.36 8.41 -2.04
CA VAL A 20 1.28 8.67 -2.99
C VAL A 20 0.00 9.04 -2.27
N LEU A 21 -0.38 8.28 -1.24
CA LEU A 21 -1.65 8.51 -0.56
C LEU A 21 -1.66 9.80 0.26
N LYS A 22 -0.50 10.25 0.73
CA LYS A 22 -0.43 11.50 1.49
C LYS A 22 -0.35 12.73 0.61
N ASN A 23 0.09 12.61 -0.63
CA ASN A 23 0.33 13.75 -1.49
C ASN A 23 -0.63 13.86 -2.68
N TYR A 24 -1.41 12.82 -2.99
CA TYR A 24 -2.29 12.80 -4.16
C TYR A 24 -3.64 12.21 -3.77
N ASP A 25 -4.68 13.04 -3.74
CA ASP A 25 -6.02 12.62 -3.29
C ASP A 25 -6.79 11.84 -4.35
N ASP A 26 -6.44 11.99 -5.62
CA ASP A 26 -7.17 11.39 -6.74
C ASP A 26 -6.61 10.03 -7.17
N PHE A 27 -5.65 9.49 -6.43
CA PHE A 27 -5.06 8.19 -6.73
C PHE A 27 -5.63 7.13 -5.80
N LYS A 28 -5.96 5.97 -6.38
CA LYS A 28 -6.33 4.79 -5.61
C LYS A 28 -5.23 3.76 -5.74
N ILE A 29 -4.80 3.20 -4.60
CA ILE A 29 -3.77 2.17 -4.57
C ILE A 29 -4.39 0.83 -4.22
N ILE A 30 -4.10 -0.18 -5.04
CA ILE A 30 -4.41 -1.57 -4.75
C ILE A 30 -3.08 -2.28 -4.50
N ASN A 31 -2.86 -2.69 -3.26
CA ASN A 31 -1.62 -3.36 -2.87
C ASN A 31 -1.84 -4.87 -2.83
N VAL A 32 -1.14 -5.60 -3.68
CA VAL A 32 -1.18 -7.06 -3.71
C VAL A 32 0.11 -7.59 -3.11
N ASP A 33 0.01 -8.34 -2.02
CA ASP A 33 1.19 -8.85 -1.32
C ASP A 33 0.90 -10.26 -0.84
N ALA A 34 1.87 -11.15 -1.00
CA ALA A 34 1.75 -12.53 -0.55
C ALA A 34 2.05 -12.69 0.95
N GLU A 35 2.36 -11.61 1.64
CA GLU A 35 2.73 -11.61 3.07
C GLU A 35 3.92 -12.52 3.36
N LEU A 36 4.91 -12.46 2.49
CA LEU A 36 6.13 -13.25 2.65
C LEU A 36 7.01 -12.67 3.76
N LEU A 37 8.07 -13.41 4.09
CA LEU A 37 9.04 -12.95 5.08
C LEU A 37 9.59 -11.57 4.68
N GLY A 38 9.55 -10.64 5.62
CA GLY A 38 9.93 -9.26 5.35
C GLY A 38 8.76 -8.32 5.12
N SER A 39 7.56 -8.87 4.89
CA SER A 39 6.34 -8.06 4.81
C SER A 39 5.91 -7.62 6.20
N ASN A 40 5.35 -6.41 6.30
CA ASN A 40 4.87 -5.91 7.58
C ASN A 40 3.70 -4.96 7.39
N HIS A 41 2.52 -5.37 7.84
CA HIS A 41 1.32 -4.55 7.77
C HIS A 41 1.46 -3.25 8.57
N GLU A 42 2.29 -3.24 9.60
CA GLU A 42 2.51 -2.03 10.40
C GLU A 42 3.09 -0.89 9.58
N ASN A 43 3.79 -1.19 8.49
CA ASN A 43 4.33 -0.17 7.61
C ASN A 43 3.24 0.70 6.99
N LEU A 44 2.00 0.22 6.91
CA LEU A 44 0.89 0.92 6.27
C LEU A 44 -0.27 1.20 7.22
N THR A 45 -0.03 1.14 8.53
CA THR A 45 -1.06 1.37 9.54
C THR A 45 -1.75 2.71 9.36
N GLU A 46 -1.03 3.75 8.97
CA GLU A 46 -1.58 5.08 8.81
C GLU A 46 -2.63 5.17 7.69
N VAL A 47 -2.55 4.30 6.69
CA VAL A 47 -3.40 4.41 5.51
C VAL A 47 -4.35 3.24 5.32
N LYS A 48 -4.29 2.23 6.18
CA LYS A 48 -5.07 1.00 5.97
C LYS A 48 -6.58 1.22 5.93
N ASN A 49 -7.07 2.28 6.55
CA ASN A 49 -8.49 2.59 6.60
C ASN A 49 -8.90 3.70 5.62
N MET A 50 -7.98 4.16 4.79
CA MET A 50 -8.31 5.19 3.80
C MET A 50 -9.14 4.61 2.67
N PRO A 51 -10.14 5.35 2.16
CA PRO A 51 -11.01 4.83 1.11
C PRO A 51 -10.28 4.59 -0.21
N ASN A 52 -9.13 5.22 -0.40
CA ASN A 52 -8.33 5.07 -1.62
C ASN A 52 -7.18 4.07 -1.47
N TYR A 53 -7.21 3.25 -0.43
CA TYR A 53 -6.25 2.16 -0.25
C TYR A 53 -6.99 0.84 -0.10
N GLU A 54 -6.54 -0.18 -0.84
CA GLU A 54 -7.10 -1.52 -0.74
C GLU A 54 -5.96 -2.54 -0.69
N PHE A 55 -6.06 -3.49 0.22
CA PHE A 55 -5.08 -4.58 0.31
C PHE A 55 -5.71 -5.88 -0.19
N VAL A 56 -4.94 -6.59 -1.03
CA VAL A 56 -5.33 -7.92 -1.52
C VAL A 56 -4.17 -8.86 -1.26
N LYS A 57 -4.44 -9.96 -0.56
CA LYS A 57 -3.45 -11.01 -0.37
C LYS A 57 -3.38 -11.88 -1.61
N GLY A 58 -2.22 -11.96 -2.20
CA GLY A 58 -2.09 -12.71 -3.44
C GLY A 58 -0.75 -13.36 -3.65
#